data_db9656d2ba41fc28264fc99dfd8c9454
#
_entry.id   db9656d2ba41fc28264fc99dfd8c9454
#
_cell.length_a   1.000
_cell.length_b   1.000
_cell.length_c   1.000
_cell.angle_alpha   90.00
_cell.angle_beta   90.00
_cell.angle_gamma   90.00
#
_symmetry.space_group_name_H-M   'P 1'
#
loop_
_entity.id
_entity.type
_entity.pdbx_description
1 polymer ?
#
loop_
_entity_poly.entity_id
_entity_poly.type
_entity_poly.pdbx_seq_one_letter_code
_entity_poly.pdbx_strand_id
1 'polypeptide(L)'
;MSVTGRPSRRRFLRGIGFGGLGLVAGALGTGALGACGGTDLAPVPLRTGMADLSRAQRVVRFANWPDYVDSLPGNHLVHPTLVEFTRRTGIVVEYSEPVQANDQFAGQMGVQLALGRSPGYDLVVVSDWMVAQLIDLGWIQPLSPAAVPNAARLVPEFRNSPLPGVRRYALPWQGGFTGIAWNLSATHRPVTSMSDLLTSPDLRGRVGLVAEMGDVMGLIMLGMGVNPAAFTDAEFDAALRQLDQAAGAGQVRTVTNDYTAMLASGEIAACTAWAGDILDMQQTYPQLRFALPEAGGMLWTDNMVIPAFTPHKENAERLMNFYYEPAAAAQLSAYEQFICPVLGAQAVMRSVDPALAGARYVFPPAELLARGHYFKLLSPSLNKSYNSRYATAVGF
;
A
#
# COMPACT_ATOMS: atom_id res chain seq x y z
N MET A 1 -9.34 17.48 30.90
CA MET A 1 -9.73 16.19 30.28
C MET A 1 -8.63 15.84 29.29
N SER A 2 -7.83 14.82 29.61
CA SER A 2 -6.64 14.42 28.85
C SER A 2 -7.09 13.70 27.60
N VAL A 3 -6.84 14.28 26.42
CA VAL A 3 -6.99 13.61 25.13
C VAL A 3 -5.79 12.69 24.99
N THR A 4 -5.99 11.42 25.27
CA THR A 4 -4.98 10.37 24.99
C THR A 4 -4.88 10.23 23.48
N GLY A 5 -3.77 10.69 22.90
CA GLY A 5 -3.45 10.52 21.49
C GLY A 5 -3.51 9.05 21.11
N ARG A 6 -4.12 8.75 19.95
CA ARG A 6 -4.11 7.42 19.34
C ARG A 6 -2.64 7.04 19.08
N PRO A 7 -2.20 5.81 19.37
CA PRO A 7 -0.86 5.36 19.00
C PRO A 7 -0.78 5.23 17.47
N SER A 8 0.24 5.81 16.86
CA SER A 8 0.50 5.67 15.42
C SER A 8 0.93 4.24 15.07
N ARG A 9 0.74 3.84 13.81
CA ARG A 9 1.05 2.53 13.19
C ARG A 9 2.41 1.88 13.57
N ARG A 10 3.28 2.54 14.34
CA ARG A 10 4.72 2.23 14.39
C ARG A 10 5.36 2.09 15.77
N ARG A 11 4.62 1.94 16.84
CA ARG A 11 5.22 1.72 18.17
C ARG A 11 5.77 0.30 18.43
N PHE A 12 5.60 -0.64 17.51
CA PHE A 12 5.89 -2.07 17.76
C PHE A 12 7.19 -2.60 17.13
N LEU A 13 7.93 -1.84 16.33
CA LEU A 13 9.17 -2.32 15.69
C LEU A 13 10.42 -1.98 16.51
N ARG A 14 10.50 -2.40 17.77
CA ARG A 14 11.77 -2.54 18.49
C ARG A 14 12.01 -4.00 18.84
N GLY A 15 12.86 -4.62 18.01
CA GLY A 15 13.60 -5.81 18.39
C GLY A 15 13.28 -7.09 17.64
N ILE A 16 13.91 -7.32 16.51
CA ILE A 16 14.43 -8.65 16.14
C ILE A 16 15.65 -8.42 15.23
N GLY A 17 16.78 -8.96 15.67
CA GLY A 17 18.07 -8.86 15.01
C GLY A 17 18.19 -9.80 13.81
N PHE A 18 19.07 -9.41 12.91
CA PHE A 18 19.51 -10.16 11.72
C PHE A 18 20.21 -11.48 12.08
N GLY A 19 19.88 -12.54 11.36
CA GLY A 19 20.58 -13.82 11.42
C GLY A 19 20.35 -14.69 10.20
N GLY A 20 21.36 -14.79 9.32
CA GLY A 20 21.77 -16.03 8.68
C GLY A 20 21.27 -16.39 7.29
N LEU A 21 22.19 -16.29 6.36
CA LEU A 21 22.23 -16.82 4.98
C LEU A 21 21.88 -18.30 4.83
N GLY A 22 21.26 -18.63 3.69
CA GLY A 22 21.18 -19.97 3.12
C GLY A 22 21.02 -19.94 1.60
N LEU A 23 22.14 -20.11 0.88
CA LEU A 23 22.20 -20.33 -0.56
C LEU A 23 21.71 -21.72 -0.95
N VAL A 24 20.81 -21.82 -1.90
CA VAL A 24 20.65 -23.04 -2.72
C VAL A 24 20.57 -22.62 -4.21
N ALA A 25 21.55 -23.07 -4.95
CA ALA A 25 21.62 -22.96 -6.41
C ALA A 25 20.91 -24.15 -7.06
N GLY A 26 20.20 -23.92 -8.16
CA GLY A 26 19.60 -24.99 -8.95
C GLY A 26 19.10 -24.57 -10.33
N ALA A 27 19.90 -24.86 -11.33
CA ALA A 27 19.65 -25.25 -12.71
C ALA A 27 18.83 -24.35 -13.68
N LEU A 28 19.55 -24.00 -14.73
CA LEU A 28 19.19 -23.35 -15.99
C LEU A 28 18.18 -24.14 -16.84
N GLY A 29 17.21 -23.42 -17.39
CA GLY A 29 16.43 -23.83 -18.55
C GLY A 29 16.34 -22.65 -19.53
N THR A 30 17.02 -22.78 -20.69
CA THR A 30 17.01 -21.81 -21.79
C THR A 30 15.72 -21.93 -22.60
N GLY A 31 15.01 -20.83 -22.83
CA GLY A 31 13.86 -20.75 -23.72
C GLY A 31 13.62 -19.34 -24.25
N ALA A 32 13.93 -19.18 -25.50
CA ALA A 32 13.60 -18.21 -26.56
C ALA A 32 12.92 -16.87 -26.20
N LEU A 33 13.58 -15.82 -26.65
CA LEU A 33 13.11 -14.44 -26.83
C LEU A 33 11.99 -14.36 -27.89
N GLY A 34 10.87 -13.77 -27.53
CA GLY A 34 9.77 -13.42 -28.44
C GLY A 34 9.20 -12.03 -28.09
N ALA A 35 9.03 -11.21 -29.09
CA ALA A 35 8.87 -9.78 -29.17
C ALA A 35 7.62 -9.16 -28.50
N CYS A 36 7.75 -7.86 -28.28
CA CYS A 36 6.81 -6.83 -27.85
C CYS A 36 5.37 -6.96 -28.38
N GLY A 37 4.40 -6.89 -27.48
CA GLY A 37 2.99 -6.66 -27.77
C GLY A 37 2.26 -6.49 -26.44
N GLY A 38 1.37 -5.48 -26.34
CA GLY A 38 0.57 -5.21 -25.13
C GLY A 38 -0.08 -6.49 -24.61
N THR A 39 0.27 -6.88 -23.42
CA THR A 39 -0.19 -8.12 -22.82
C THR A 39 -1.55 -7.90 -22.16
N ASP A 40 -2.63 -8.24 -22.87
CA ASP A 40 -3.78 -8.84 -22.20
C ASP A 40 -3.22 -10.02 -21.40
N LEU A 41 -3.37 -9.97 -20.06
CA LEU A 41 -2.97 -11.07 -19.20
C LEU A 41 -3.67 -12.33 -19.68
N ALA A 42 -2.95 -13.21 -20.39
CA ALA A 42 -3.50 -14.49 -20.82
C ALA A 42 -3.97 -15.26 -19.59
N PRO A 43 -5.14 -15.89 -19.61
CA PRO A 43 -5.63 -16.64 -18.46
C PRO A 43 -4.65 -17.76 -18.13
N VAL A 44 -3.84 -17.57 -17.10
CA VAL A 44 -3.03 -18.63 -16.51
C VAL A 44 -4.00 -19.73 -16.04
N PRO A 45 -3.76 -21.01 -16.34
CA PRO A 45 -4.63 -22.08 -15.88
C PRO A 45 -4.79 -21.98 -14.36
N LEU A 46 -6.04 -21.76 -13.92
CA LEU A 46 -6.39 -21.72 -12.52
C LEU A 46 -5.91 -23.01 -11.86
N ARG A 47 -4.98 -22.91 -10.93
CA ARG A 47 -4.63 -24.03 -10.06
C ARG A 47 -5.74 -24.19 -9.02
N THR A 48 -6.90 -24.71 -9.46
CA THR A 48 -8.04 -25.00 -8.59
C THR A 48 -8.02 -26.48 -8.24
N GLY A 49 -8.12 -26.81 -6.98
CA GLY A 49 -8.08 -28.21 -6.53
C GLY A 49 -8.62 -28.46 -5.14
N MET A 50 -8.94 -27.40 -4.36
CA MET A 50 -9.54 -27.59 -3.02
C MET A 50 -11.05 -27.32 -3.07
N ALA A 51 -11.81 -28.21 -2.41
CA ALA A 51 -13.23 -27.96 -2.16
C ALA A 51 -13.39 -26.73 -1.25
N ASP A 52 -14.36 -25.87 -1.54
CA ASP A 52 -14.71 -24.77 -0.64
C ASP A 52 -15.46 -25.28 0.59
N LEU A 53 -14.84 -25.17 1.75
CA LEU A 53 -15.34 -25.61 3.04
C LEU A 53 -16.08 -24.50 3.81
N SER A 54 -16.29 -23.33 3.23
CA SER A 54 -16.88 -22.15 3.87
C SER A 54 -18.21 -22.43 4.58
N ARG A 55 -19.01 -23.35 4.03
CA ARG A 55 -20.31 -23.72 4.64
C ARG A 55 -20.18 -24.56 5.88
N ALA A 56 -19.17 -25.47 5.89
CA ALA A 56 -18.91 -26.36 7.02
C ALA A 56 -18.02 -25.71 8.08
N GLN A 57 -17.13 -24.81 7.65
CA GLN A 57 -16.17 -24.12 8.50
C GLN A 57 -16.40 -22.61 8.41
N ARG A 58 -17.05 -22.07 9.44
CA ARG A 58 -17.41 -20.64 9.52
C ARG A 58 -16.24 -19.80 10.01
N VAL A 59 -15.14 -19.80 9.24
CA VAL A 59 -13.91 -19.07 9.54
C VAL A 59 -13.35 -18.43 8.28
N VAL A 60 -12.64 -17.30 8.46
CA VAL A 60 -11.80 -16.67 7.44
C VAL A 60 -10.49 -16.22 8.09
N ARG A 61 -9.36 -16.65 7.54
CA ARG A 61 -8.01 -16.23 7.97
C ARG A 61 -7.59 -15.05 7.16
N PHE A 62 -7.53 -13.90 7.82
CA PHE A 62 -7.27 -12.62 7.17
C PHE A 62 -5.88 -12.10 7.55
N ALA A 63 -4.98 -12.03 6.56
CA ALA A 63 -3.64 -11.45 6.69
C ALA A 63 -3.60 -10.03 6.13
N ASN A 64 -3.04 -9.11 6.90
CA ASN A 64 -2.96 -7.70 6.53
C ASN A 64 -1.62 -7.08 6.95
N TRP A 65 -1.44 -5.82 6.63
CA TRP A 65 -0.37 -4.97 7.12
C TRP A 65 -0.61 -4.63 8.60
N PRO A 66 0.45 -4.29 9.34
CA PRO A 66 0.30 -3.83 10.72
C PRO A 66 -0.62 -2.62 10.82
N ASP A 67 -1.52 -2.67 11.82
CA ASP A 67 -2.41 -1.56 12.18
C ASP A 67 -3.33 -1.10 11.02
N TYR A 68 -3.75 -2.03 10.14
CA TYR A 68 -4.49 -1.73 8.91
C TYR A 68 -5.96 -2.21 8.94
N VAL A 69 -6.49 -2.43 10.15
CA VAL A 69 -7.92 -2.61 10.45
C VAL A 69 -8.22 -1.84 11.73
N ASP A 70 -9.39 -1.21 11.77
CA ASP A 70 -9.83 -0.42 12.93
C ASP A 70 -9.71 -1.19 14.24
N SER A 71 -9.16 -0.56 15.27
CA SER A 71 -8.99 -1.13 16.60
C SER A 71 -9.57 -0.23 17.68
N LEU A 72 -9.87 -0.82 18.86
CA LEU A 72 -10.31 -0.04 20.01
C LEU A 72 -9.16 0.77 20.61
N PRO A 73 -9.40 2.01 21.05
CA PRO A 73 -8.40 2.78 21.79
C PRO A 73 -7.88 1.99 23.01
N GLY A 74 -6.57 1.74 23.04
CA GLY A 74 -5.91 1.01 24.13
C GLY A 74 -6.06 -0.51 24.08
N ASN A 75 -6.73 -1.08 23.08
CA ASN A 75 -6.81 -2.51 22.87
C ASN A 75 -6.76 -2.85 21.37
N HIS A 76 -5.54 -2.98 20.85
CA HIS A 76 -5.28 -3.30 19.43
C HIS A 76 -5.67 -4.72 19.00
N LEU A 77 -6.09 -5.58 19.94
CA LEU A 77 -6.54 -6.94 19.63
C LEU A 77 -8.04 -7.00 19.32
N VAL A 78 -8.77 -5.93 19.53
CA VAL A 78 -10.21 -5.86 19.24
C VAL A 78 -10.46 -4.95 18.06
N HIS A 79 -10.95 -5.52 16.98
CA HIS A 79 -11.25 -4.88 15.71
C HIS A 79 -12.79 -4.74 15.54
N PRO A 80 -13.37 -3.56 15.81
CA PRO A 80 -14.83 -3.40 15.84
C PRO A 80 -15.54 -3.83 14.56
N THR A 81 -14.98 -3.54 13.37
CA THR A 81 -15.57 -3.98 12.10
C THR A 81 -15.54 -5.51 11.94
N LEU A 82 -14.48 -6.19 12.37
CA LEU A 82 -14.40 -7.65 12.33
C LEU A 82 -15.36 -8.30 13.33
N VAL A 83 -15.51 -7.70 14.52
CA VAL A 83 -16.52 -8.12 15.51
C VAL A 83 -17.93 -7.99 14.94
N GLU A 84 -18.25 -6.88 14.30
CA GLU A 84 -19.57 -6.66 13.67
C GLU A 84 -19.81 -7.64 12.52
N PHE A 85 -18.81 -7.90 11.67
CA PHE A 85 -18.90 -8.92 10.63
C PHE A 85 -19.22 -10.30 11.22
N THR A 86 -18.48 -10.73 12.26
CA THR A 86 -18.71 -12.01 12.92
C THR A 86 -20.09 -12.08 13.54
N ARG A 87 -20.54 -11.01 14.22
CA ARG A 87 -21.88 -10.94 14.83
C ARG A 87 -23.01 -11.10 13.79
N ARG A 88 -22.83 -10.46 12.61
CA ARG A 88 -23.86 -10.48 11.54
C ARG A 88 -23.88 -11.78 10.74
N THR A 89 -22.74 -12.39 10.56
CA THR A 89 -22.59 -13.52 9.63
C THR A 89 -22.40 -14.87 10.33
N GLY A 90 -21.94 -14.88 11.59
CA GLY A 90 -21.49 -16.06 12.28
C GLY A 90 -20.17 -16.62 11.75
N ILE A 91 -19.43 -15.87 10.90
CA ILE A 91 -18.11 -16.24 10.41
C ILE A 91 -17.06 -15.60 11.33
N VAL A 92 -16.22 -16.43 11.94
CA VAL A 92 -15.11 -15.96 12.79
C VAL A 92 -13.98 -15.46 11.89
N VAL A 93 -13.42 -14.30 12.20
CA VAL A 93 -12.24 -13.77 11.51
C VAL A 93 -11.00 -14.03 12.37
N GLU A 94 -10.11 -14.89 11.88
CA GLU A 94 -8.77 -15.06 12.41
C GLU A 94 -7.86 -14.02 11.76
N TYR A 95 -7.72 -12.85 12.39
CA TYR A 95 -6.96 -11.71 11.88
C TYR A 95 -5.51 -11.77 12.32
N SER A 96 -4.60 -11.42 11.42
CA SER A 96 -3.16 -11.31 11.71
C SER A 96 -2.49 -10.27 10.82
N GLU A 97 -1.33 -9.77 11.23
CA GLU A 97 -0.58 -8.68 10.58
C GLU A 97 0.84 -9.12 10.15
N PRO A 98 0.96 -10.19 9.32
CA PRO A 98 2.26 -10.71 8.92
C PRO A 98 2.92 -9.94 7.78
N VAL A 99 2.19 -9.02 7.10
CA VAL A 99 2.67 -8.33 5.90
C VAL A 99 3.57 -7.16 6.32
N GLN A 100 4.89 -7.35 6.26
CA GLN A 100 5.86 -6.28 6.52
C GLN A 100 6.43 -5.69 5.23
N ALA A 101 6.52 -6.52 4.19
CA ALA A 101 6.91 -6.16 2.82
C ALA A 101 6.26 -7.14 1.84
N ASN A 102 5.80 -6.65 0.70
CA ASN A 102 5.11 -7.46 -0.31
C ASN A 102 5.93 -8.67 -0.77
N ASP A 103 7.19 -8.46 -1.18
CA ASP A 103 8.05 -9.53 -1.71
C ASP A 103 8.34 -10.61 -0.67
N GLN A 104 8.62 -10.21 0.57
CA GLN A 104 8.89 -11.12 1.68
C GLN A 104 7.66 -11.98 1.96
N PHE A 105 6.49 -11.36 2.07
CA PHE A 105 5.25 -12.05 2.39
C PHE A 105 4.79 -12.97 1.24
N ALA A 106 4.86 -12.49 -0.01
CA ALA A 106 4.57 -13.31 -1.18
C ALA A 106 5.52 -14.51 -1.29
N GLY A 107 6.82 -14.34 -0.95
CA GLY A 107 7.78 -15.43 -0.88
C GLY A 107 7.41 -16.49 0.16
N GLN A 108 6.93 -16.07 1.34
CA GLN A 108 6.46 -17.00 2.39
C GLN A 108 5.24 -17.81 1.94
N MET A 109 4.24 -17.14 1.35
CA MET A 109 3.08 -17.81 0.78
C MET A 109 3.46 -18.75 -0.37
N GLY A 110 4.41 -18.31 -1.20
CA GLY A 110 4.85 -18.99 -2.41
C GLY A 110 5.36 -20.41 -2.15
N VAL A 111 5.97 -20.67 -1.00
CA VAL A 111 6.43 -22.02 -0.62
C VAL A 111 5.29 -23.03 -0.65
N GLN A 112 4.14 -22.69 -0.09
CA GLN A 112 2.98 -23.58 -0.07
C GLN A 112 2.23 -23.58 -1.40
N LEU A 113 2.06 -22.41 -2.00
CA LEU A 113 1.35 -22.25 -3.27
C LEU A 113 2.04 -22.99 -4.43
N ALA A 114 3.38 -23.02 -4.47
CA ALA A 114 4.14 -23.81 -5.44
C ALA A 114 3.91 -25.32 -5.30
N LEU A 115 3.64 -25.77 -4.07
CA LEU A 115 3.31 -27.17 -3.77
C LEU A 115 1.82 -27.50 -3.99
N GLY A 116 1.00 -26.57 -4.46
CA GLY A 116 -0.44 -26.75 -4.61
C GLY A 116 -1.20 -26.82 -3.30
N ARG A 117 -0.71 -26.13 -2.26
CA ARG A 117 -1.28 -26.12 -0.90
C ARG A 117 -1.71 -24.73 -0.50
N SER A 118 -2.70 -24.64 0.39
CA SER A 118 -3.09 -23.37 1.02
C SER A 118 -1.91 -22.76 1.77
N PRO A 119 -1.68 -21.43 1.63
CA PRO A 119 -0.64 -20.72 2.38
C PRO A 119 -1.03 -20.46 3.86
N GLY A 120 -2.21 -20.92 4.30
CA GLY A 120 -2.71 -20.69 5.64
C GLY A 120 -3.58 -19.44 5.79
N TYR A 121 -3.75 -18.66 4.71
CA TYR A 121 -4.58 -17.47 4.65
C TYR A 121 -5.69 -17.63 3.61
N ASP A 122 -6.85 -17.01 3.86
CA ASP A 122 -8.02 -17.03 2.98
C ASP A 122 -8.23 -15.68 2.31
N LEU A 123 -7.83 -14.60 2.96
CA LEU A 123 -7.85 -13.23 2.46
C LEU A 123 -6.54 -12.54 2.82
N VAL A 124 -5.97 -11.80 1.88
CA VAL A 124 -4.70 -11.09 2.05
C VAL A 124 -4.79 -9.69 1.45
N VAL A 125 -4.13 -8.71 2.06
CA VAL A 125 -3.99 -7.36 1.50
C VAL A 125 -2.55 -7.15 1.02
N VAL A 126 -2.41 -6.80 -0.28
CA VAL A 126 -1.13 -6.52 -0.93
C VAL A 126 -1.25 -5.34 -1.88
N SER A 127 -0.13 -4.71 -2.21
CA SER A 127 -0.11 -3.56 -3.12
C SER A 127 -0.36 -3.94 -4.58
N ASP A 128 -0.82 -2.98 -5.39
CA ASP A 128 -1.20 -3.18 -6.81
C ASP A 128 -0.18 -3.97 -7.62
N TRP A 129 1.10 -3.59 -7.54
CA TRP A 129 2.15 -4.25 -8.32
C TRP A 129 2.35 -5.71 -7.92
N MET A 130 2.13 -6.05 -6.64
CA MET A 130 2.19 -7.43 -6.15
C MET A 130 0.99 -8.24 -6.66
N VAL A 131 -0.20 -7.65 -6.74
CA VAL A 131 -1.39 -8.32 -7.31
C VAL A 131 -1.09 -8.81 -8.72
N ALA A 132 -0.46 -7.98 -9.56
CA ALA A 132 -0.10 -8.38 -10.93
C ALA A 132 0.84 -9.59 -10.95
N GLN A 133 1.87 -9.60 -10.10
CA GLN A 133 2.79 -10.73 -9.98
C GLN A 133 2.07 -12.01 -9.50
N LEU A 134 1.17 -11.89 -8.53
CA LEU A 134 0.41 -13.04 -8.02
C LEU A 134 -0.56 -13.61 -9.08
N ILE A 135 -1.12 -12.76 -9.96
CA ILE A 135 -1.91 -13.20 -11.11
C ILE A 135 -1.03 -13.99 -12.08
N ASP A 136 0.13 -13.45 -12.47
CA ASP A 136 1.06 -14.10 -13.42
C ASP A 136 1.57 -15.45 -12.91
N LEU A 137 1.76 -15.58 -11.59
CA LEU A 137 2.15 -16.83 -10.94
C LEU A 137 0.98 -17.82 -10.78
N GLY A 138 -0.27 -17.40 -11.01
CA GLY A 138 -1.46 -18.20 -10.73
C GLY A 138 -1.66 -18.48 -9.23
N TRP A 139 -1.22 -17.57 -8.38
CA TRP A 139 -1.24 -17.72 -6.91
C TRP A 139 -2.46 -17.11 -6.23
N ILE A 140 -3.31 -16.42 -6.96
CA ILE A 140 -4.59 -15.90 -6.48
C ILE A 140 -5.76 -16.34 -7.36
N GLN A 141 -6.94 -16.39 -6.77
CA GLN A 141 -8.16 -16.84 -7.43
C GLN A 141 -8.98 -15.65 -7.95
N PRO A 142 -9.71 -15.82 -9.07
CA PRO A 142 -10.68 -14.83 -9.50
C PRO A 142 -11.83 -14.74 -8.50
N LEU A 143 -12.34 -13.55 -8.32
CA LEU A 143 -13.52 -13.26 -7.51
C LEU A 143 -14.79 -13.72 -8.21
N SER A 144 -15.79 -14.08 -7.42
CA SER A 144 -17.15 -14.39 -7.89
C SER A 144 -17.99 -13.11 -7.81
N PRO A 145 -18.34 -12.44 -8.94
CA PRO A 145 -19.07 -11.17 -8.89
C PRO A 145 -20.40 -11.26 -8.12
N ALA A 146 -21.07 -12.42 -8.18
CA ALA A 146 -22.30 -12.66 -7.45
C ALA A 146 -22.11 -12.76 -5.92
N ALA A 147 -20.89 -13.10 -5.45
CA ALA A 147 -20.58 -13.18 -4.03
C ALA A 147 -20.17 -11.82 -3.43
N VAL A 148 -19.76 -10.87 -4.28
CA VAL A 148 -19.33 -9.53 -3.86
C VAL A 148 -20.14 -8.43 -4.56
N PRO A 149 -21.49 -8.40 -4.42
CA PRO A 149 -22.33 -7.43 -5.12
C PRO A 149 -22.03 -5.98 -4.76
N ASN A 150 -21.54 -5.72 -3.53
CA ASN A 150 -21.17 -4.38 -3.10
C ASN A 150 -19.90 -3.84 -3.81
N ALA A 151 -19.16 -4.65 -4.56
CA ALA A 151 -18.09 -4.17 -5.43
C ALA A 151 -18.58 -3.16 -6.50
N ALA A 152 -19.88 -3.16 -6.82
CA ALA A 152 -20.52 -2.12 -7.64
C ALA A 152 -20.40 -0.71 -7.04
N ARG A 153 -20.15 -0.59 -5.73
CA ARG A 153 -19.91 0.68 -5.02
C ARG A 153 -18.46 1.18 -5.11
N LEU A 154 -17.58 0.46 -5.77
CA LEU A 154 -16.22 0.94 -5.99
C LEU A 154 -16.25 2.29 -6.71
N VAL A 155 -15.53 3.29 -6.19
CA VAL A 155 -15.41 4.60 -6.83
C VAL A 155 -14.84 4.45 -8.25
N PRO A 156 -15.28 5.27 -9.23
CA PRO A 156 -14.92 5.10 -10.64
C PRO A 156 -13.40 5.05 -10.89
N GLU A 157 -12.65 5.85 -10.17
CA GLU A 157 -11.20 6.01 -10.32
C GLU A 157 -10.44 4.71 -9.99
N PHE A 158 -10.91 3.96 -8.99
CA PHE A 158 -10.34 2.66 -8.64
C PHE A 158 -10.95 1.49 -9.42
N ARG A 159 -12.07 1.71 -10.09
CA ARG A 159 -12.66 0.71 -10.96
C ARG A 159 -11.79 0.43 -12.19
N ASN A 160 -11.25 1.51 -12.74
CA ASN A 160 -10.35 1.49 -13.90
C ASN A 160 -8.90 1.44 -13.41
N SER A 161 -8.50 0.28 -12.86
CA SER A 161 -7.08 0.07 -12.48
C SER A 161 -6.17 0.23 -13.70
N PRO A 162 -4.96 0.80 -13.56
CA PRO A 162 -3.95 0.78 -14.61
C PRO A 162 -3.50 -0.63 -14.98
N LEU A 163 -3.86 -1.63 -14.17
CA LEU A 163 -3.56 -3.05 -14.40
C LEU A 163 -4.77 -3.74 -15.06
N PRO A 164 -4.74 -4.03 -16.37
CA PRO A 164 -5.85 -4.68 -17.06
C PRO A 164 -6.25 -6.00 -16.39
N GLY A 165 -7.55 -6.21 -16.21
CA GLY A 165 -8.08 -7.45 -15.65
C GLY A 165 -7.89 -7.66 -14.14
N VAL A 166 -7.15 -6.79 -13.46
CA VAL A 166 -6.87 -6.94 -12.01
C VAL A 166 -8.15 -7.00 -11.18
N ARG A 167 -9.19 -6.27 -11.55
CA ARG A 167 -10.49 -6.25 -10.82
C ARG A 167 -11.26 -7.57 -10.89
N ARG A 168 -10.82 -8.50 -11.72
CA ARG A 168 -11.30 -9.88 -11.70
C ARG A 168 -10.75 -10.66 -10.48
N TYR A 169 -9.61 -10.28 -9.93
CA TYR A 169 -8.89 -10.99 -8.87
C TYR A 169 -8.79 -10.22 -7.57
N ALA A 170 -8.93 -8.91 -7.61
CA ALA A 170 -8.64 -8.04 -6.49
C ALA A 170 -9.63 -6.88 -6.37
N LEU A 171 -9.94 -6.51 -5.14
CA LEU A 171 -10.70 -5.30 -4.80
C LEU A 171 -9.89 -4.39 -3.89
N PRO A 172 -9.86 -3.07 -4.14
CA PRO A 172 -9.19 -2.11 -3.29
C PRO A 172 -9.57 -2.24 -1.82
N TRP A 173 -8.57 -2.28 -0.96
CA TRP A 173 -8.71 -2.16 0.49
C TRP A 173 -8.75 -0.69 0.87
N GLN A 174 -7.66 0.00 0.62
CA GLN A 174 -7.47 1.44 0.75
C GLN A 174 -6.60 1.94 -0.40
N GLY A 175 -6.61 3.24 -0.65
CA GLY A 175 -5.66 3.90 -1.54
C GLY A 175 -5.04 5.10 -0.86
N GLY A 176 -3.99 5.66 -1.42
CA GLY A 176 -3.35 6.81 -0.84
C GLY A 176 -2.50 7.59 -1.83
N PHE A 177 -2.15 8.81 -1.43
CA PHE A 177 -1.17 9.61 -2.12
C PHE A 177 0.15 9.61 -1.38
N THR A 178 1.24 9.43 -2.12
CA THR A 178 2.57 9.81 -1.66
C THR A 178 2.91 11.19 -2.20
N GLY A 179 3.36 12.04 -1.31
CA GLY A 179 3.73 13.42 -1.59
C GLY A 179 4.85 13.87 -0.67
N ILE A 180 4.85 15.15 -0.32
CA ILE A 180 5.87 15.76 0.53
C ILE A 180 5.23 16.23 1.83
N ALA A 181 5.87 15.88 2.95
CA ALA A 181 5.53 16.39 4.27
C ALA A 181 6.68 17.20 4.85
N TRP A 182 6.34 18.18 5.68
CA TRP A 182 7.33 18.97 6.41
C TRP A 182 6.81 19.42 7.77
N ASN A 183 7.73 19.63 8.68
CA ASN A 183 7.46 20.26 9.96
C ASN A 183 7.71 21.77 9.82
N LEU A 184 6.63 22.57 9.78
CA LEU A 184 6.71 24.01 9.56
C LEU A 184 7.52 24.74 10.63
N SER A 185 7.53 24.23 11.87
CA SER A 185 8.37 24.79 12.94
C SER A 185 9.86 24.53 12.73
N ALA A 186 10.21 23.52 11.94
CA ALA A 186 11.60 23.17 11.63
C ALA A 186 12.09 23.77 10.31
N THR A 187 11.20 23.96 9.34
CA THR A 187 11.54 24.48 8.01
C THR A 187 11.34 25.98 7.88
N HIS A 188 10.44 26.57 8.68
CA HIS A 188 9.99 27.98 8.61
C HIS A 188 9.46 28.42 7.25
N ARG A 189 9.30 27.50 6.30
CA ARG A 189 8.76 27.72 4.96
C ARG A 189 8.06 26.46 4.45
N PRO A 190 7.20 26.57 3.43
CA PRO A 190 6.71 25.40 2.69
C PRO A 190 7.86 24.64 2.01
N VAL A 191 7.72 23.31 1.95
CA VAL A 191 8.59 22.39 1.19
C VAL A 191 7.67 21.56 0.33
N THR A 192 7.60 21.87 -0.98
CA THR A 192 6.54 21.36 -1.85
C THR A 192 7.03 20.74 -3.15
N SER A 193 8.36 20.56 -3.30
CA SER A 193 8.95 19.95 -4.49
C SER A 193 10.03 18.92 -4.14
N MET A 194 10.25 17.95 -5.01
CA MET A 194 11.38 17.04 -4.87
C MET A 194 12.72 17.78 -4.97
N SER A 195 12.78 18.85 -5.76
CA SER A 195 13.97 19.72 -5.80
C SER A 195 14.27 20.33 -4.43
N ASP A 196 13.25 20.80 -3.69
CA ASP A 196 13.44 21.26 -2.31
C ASP A 196 14.10 20.17 -1.44
N LEU A 197 13.57 18.94 -1.48
CA LEU A 197 14.11 17.84 -0.67
C LEU A 197 15.55 17.50 -1.07
N LEU A 198 15.84 17.42 -2.36
CA LEU A 198 17.11 16.88 -2.85
C LEU A 198 18.24 17.93 -2.91
N THR A 199 17.91 19.25 -2.94
CA THR A 199 18.93 20.28 -3.23
C THR A 199 18.95 21.47 -2.30
N SER A 200 17.90 21.71 -1.49
CA SER A 200 17.85 22.90 -0.62
C SER A 200 18.88 22.83 0.51
N PRO A 201 19.83 23.79 0.61
CA PRO A 201 20.90 23.74 1.61
C PRO A 201 20.41 23.81 3.06
N ASP A 202 19.28 24.48 3.32
CA ASP A 202 18.64 24.61 4.64
C ASP A 202 18.05 23.30 5.15
N LEU A 203 17.84 22.32 4.27
CA LEU A 203 17.34 20.99 4.60
C LEU A 203 18.45 19.92 4.70
N ARG A 204 19.70 20.27 4.42
CA ARG A 204 20.82 19.32 4.37
C ARG A 204 20.94 18.51 5.67
N GLY A 205 20.99 17.16 5.53
CA GLY A 205 21.06 16.22 6.64
C GLY A 205 19.78 16.13 7.47
N ARG A 206 18.65 16.71 6.97
CA ARG A 206 17.36 16.74 7.66
C ARG A 206 16.20 16.28 6.77
N VAL A 207 16.51 15.58 5.68
CA VAL A 207 15.51 15.02 4.76
C VAL A 207 15.33 13.53 5.00
N GLY A 208 14.08 13.08 5.13
CA GLY A 208 13.70 11.68 5.15
C GLY A 208 13.07 11.25 3.83
N LEU A 209 13.23 9.99 3.47
CA LEU A 209 12.51 9.36 2.35
C LEU A 209 11.77 8.13 2.86
N VAL A 210 10.62 7.80 2.28
CA VAL A 210 9.98 6.49 2.48
C VAL A 210 10.83 5.40 1.81
N ALA A 211 10.73 4.18 2.32
CA ALA A 211 11.53 3.07 1.78
C ALA A 211 10.99 2.55 0.43
N GLU A 212 9.78 2.93 0.04
CA GLU A 212 9.14 2.46 -1.18
C GLU A 212 9.78 3.10 -2.43
N MET A 213 10.57 2.32 -3.17
CA MET A 213 11.29 2.76 -4.36
C MET A 213 10.36 3.43 -5.39
N GLY A 214 9.21 2.81 -5.68
CA GLY A 214 8.26 3.33 -6.67
C GLY A 214 7.74 4.71 -6.32
N ASP A 215 7.51 4.98 -5.04
CA ASP A 215 7.04 6.28 -4.55
C ASP A 215 8.10 7.37 -4.71
N VAL A 216 9.32 7.10 -4.22
CA VAL A 216 10.40 8.09 -4.26
C VAL A 216 10.85 8.37 -5.68
N MET A 217 11.12 7.31 -6.46
CA MET A 217 11.56 7.44 -7.85
C MET A 217 10.48 8.06 -8.72
N GLY A 218 9.22 7.70 -8.48
CA GLY A 218 8.07 8.31 -9.16
C GLY A 218 7.97 9.82 -8.92
N LEU A 219 8.11 10.28 -7.67
CA LEU A 219 8.10 11.70 -7.33
C LEU A 219 9.29 12.45 -7.96
N ILE A 220 10.48 11.84 -8.00
CA ILE A 220 11.65 12.43 -8.68
C ILE A 220 11.38 12.57 -10.18
N MET A 221 10.86 11.50 -10.82
CA MET A 221 10.51 11.52 -12.24
C MET A 221 9.46 12.58 -12.57
N LEU A 222 8.41 12.72 -11.75
CA LEU A 222 7.41 13.79 -11.92
C LEU A 222 8.07 15.17 -11.87
N GLY A 223 9.00 15.39 -10.93
CA GLY A 223 9.79 16.63 -10.86
C GLY A 223 10.67 16.88 -12.08
N MET A 224 11.03 15.83 -12.83
CA MET A 224 11.77 15.89 -14.10
C MET A 224 10.86 16.04 -15.33
N GLY A 225 9.53 16.04 -15.16
CA GLY A 225 8.56 16.00 -16.27
C GLY A 225 8.44 14.63 -16.95
N VAL A 226 8.91 13.58 -16.31
CA VAL A 226 8.82 12.19 -16.81
C VAL A 226 7.58 11.51 -16.23
N ASN A 227 6.84 10.79 -17.08
CA ASN A 227 5.68 10.01 -16.64
C ASN A 227 6.11 8.72 -15.94
N PRO A 228 5.87 8.57 -14.62
CA PRO A 228 6.27 7.40 -13.86
C PRO A 228 5.54 6.11 -14.27
N ALA A 229 4.45 6.20 -15.04
CA ALA A 229 3.75 5.03 -15.57
C ALA A 229 4.34 4.50 -16.89
N ALA A 230 5.23 5.25 -17.56
CA ALA A 230 5.71 4.92 -18.91
C ALA A 230 7.17 5.33 -19.17
N PHE A 231 7.99 5.32 -18.14
CA PHE A 231 9.40 5.70 -18.24
C PHE A 231 10.28 4.63 -18.90
N THR A 232 11.42 5.05 -19.43
CA THR A 232 12.51 4.21 -19.95
C THR A 232 13.58 3.96 -18.90
N ASP A 233 14.46 2.96 -19.13
CA ASP A 233 15.61 2.70 -18.23
C ASP A 233 16.53 3.93 -18.11
N ALA A 234 16.72 4.69 -19.21
CA ALA A 234 17.55 5.90 -19.19
C ALA A 234 16.96 7.02 -18.32
N GLU A 235 15.63 7.15 -18.29
CA GLU A 235 14.92 8.09 -17.43
C GLU A 235 14.96 7.66 -15.96
N PHE A 236 14.84 6.35 -15.69
CA PHE A 236 15.06 5.81 -14.35
C PHE A 236 16.48 6.10 -13.87
N ASP A 237 17.49 5.86 -14.72
CA ASP A 237 18.89 6.15 -14.41
C ASP A 237 19.14 7.63 -14.16
N ALA A 238 18.46 8.52 -14.89
CA ALA A 238 18.57 9.97 -14.68
C ALA A 238 17.98 10.38 -13.32
N ALA A 239 16.85 9.83 -12.95
CA ALA A 239 16.23 10.05 -11.64
C ALA A 239 17.10 9.48 -10.50
N LEU A 240 17.65 8.27 -10.69
CA LEU A 240 18.52 7.62 -9.73
C LEU A 240 19.81 8.41 -9.49
N ARG A 241 20.41 9.02 -10.54
CA ARG A 241 21.57 9.90 -10.38
C ARG A 241 21.28 11.14 -9.54
N GLN A 242 20.06 11.74 -9.62
CA GLN A 242 19.69 12.87 -8.75
C GLN A 242 19.63 12.43 -7.28
N LEU A 243 19.07 11.25 -7.03
CA LEU A 243 18.99 10.69 -5.68
C LEU A 243 20.37 10.36 -5.12
N ASP A 244 21.23 9.69 -5.91
CA ASP A 244 22.60 9.33 -5.55
C ASP A 244 23.45 10.57 -5.23
N GLN A 245 23.33 11.62 -6.04
CA GLN A 245 24.01 12.91 -5.78
C GLN A 245 23.53 13.55 -4.48
N ALA A 246 22.23 13.53 -4.20
CA ALA A 246 21.68 14.08 -2.97
C ALA A 246 22.13 13.26 -1.74
N ALA A 247 22.11 11.94 -1.83
CA ALA A 247 22.57 11.05 -0.77
C ALA A 247 24.08 11.24 -0.51
N GLY A 248 24.90 11.23 -1.57
CA GLY A 248 26.34 11.44 -1.49
C GLY A 248 26.73 12.82 -0.98
N ALA A 249 25.89 13.85 -1.21
CA ALA A 249 26.07 15.18 -0.63
C ALA A 249 25.64 15.27 0.85
N GLY A 250 25.10 14.19 1.43
CA GLY A 250 24.57 14.18 2.79
C GLY A 250 23.27 15.00 2.95
N GLN A 251 22.51 15.16 1.87
CA GLN A 251 21.21 15.83 1.89
C GLN A 251 20.16 14.96 2.58
N VAL A 252 20.13 13.66 2.24
CA VAL A 252 19.23 12.67 2.82
C VAL A 252 19.84 12.16 4.13
N ARG A 253 19.06 12.18 5.22
CA ARG A 253 19.44 11.66 6.52
C ARG A 253 19.07 10.20 6.71
N THR A 254 17.90 9.82 6.25
CA THR A 254 17.35 8.49 6.49
C THR A 254 16.39 8.09 5.37
N VAL A 255 16.30 6.79 5.16
CA VAL A 255 15.28 6.16 4.31
C VAL A 255 14.57 5.12 5.14
N THR A 256 13.31 5.37 5.50
CA THR A 256 12.55 4.50 6.39
C THR A 256 11.06 4.77 6.27
N ASN A 257 10.27 3.77 6.59
CA ASN A 257 8.83 3.96 6.76
C ASN A 257 8.45 4.46 8.18
N ASP A 258 9.42 4.57 9.11
CA ASP A 258 9.23 5.13 10.47
C ASP A 258 9.49 6.64 10.57
N TYR A 259 9.26 7.38 9.50
CA TYR A 259 9.55 8.81 9.39
C TYR A 259 8.66 9.71 10.27
N THR A 260 7.47 9.27 10.66
CA THR A 260 6.47 10.13 11.32
C THR A 260 6.96 10.70 12.66
N ALA A 261 7.57 9.86 13.50
CA ALA A 261 8.12 10.30 14.79
C ALA A 261 9.29 11.26 14.61
N MET A 262 10.17 11.01 13.64
CA MET A 262 11.30 11.88 13.32
C MET A 262 10.85 13.24 12.77
N LEU A 263 9.79 13.25 11.95
CA LEU A 263 9.21 14.48 11.42
C LEU A 263 8.52 15.28 12.54
N ALA A 264 7.77 14.61 13.40
CA ALA A 264 7.07 15.26 14.52
C ALA A 264 8.04 15.91 15.52
N SER A 265 9.14 15.23 15.84
CA SER A 265 10.19 15.76 16.72
C SER A 265 11.06 16.85 16.09
N GLY A 266 11.05 16.97 14.76
CA GLY A 266 11.94 17.85 13.99
C GLY A 266 13.34 17.28 13.79
N GLU A 267 13.58 16.02 14.08
CA GLU A 267 14.83 15.31 13.76
C GLU A 267 15.08 15.28 12.26
N ILE A 268 14.02 15.06 11.47
CA ILE A 268 13.96 15.45 10.07
C ILE A 268 13.05 16.66 9.90
N ALA A 269 13.37 17.53 8.96
CA ALA A 269 12.60 18.75 8.71
C ALA A 269 11.50 18.53 7.67
N ALA A 270 11.79 17.69 6.66
CA ALA A 270 10.87 17.35 5.58
C ALA A 270 11.15 15.93 5.05
N CYS A 271 10.16 15.34 4.41
CA CYS A 271 10.29 13.99 3.86
C CYS A 271 9.29 13.74 2.73
N THR A 272 9.52 12.67 1.95
CA THR A 272 8.42 12.01 1.25
C THR A 272 7.53 11.31 2.29
N ALA A 273 6.21 11.29 2.07
CA ALA A 273 5.26 10.80 3.06
C ALA A 273 3.96 10.33 2.43
N TRP A 274 3.24 9.47 3.13
CA TRP A 274 1.88 9.11 2.81
C TRP A 274 0.88 10.09 3.45
N ALA A 275 -0.11 10.52 2.67
CA ALA A 275 -1.06 11.56 3.10
C ALA A 275 -1.79 11.20 4.40
N GLY A 276 -2.25 9.95 4.53
CA GLY A 276 -3.00 9.49 5.70
C GLY A 276 -2.20 9.56 7.00
N ASP A 277 -0.92 9.17 6.96
CA ASP A 277 -0.04 9.26 8.14
C ASP A 277 0.08 10.70 8.65
N ILE A 278 0.19 11.67 7.73
CA ILE A 278 0.32 13.07 8.13
C ILE A 278 -1.01 13.64 8.60
N LEU A 279 -2.13 13.24 8.02
CA LEU A 279 -3.46 13.63 8.49
C LEU A 279 -3.72 13.15 9.93
N ASP A 280 -3.35 11.90 10.23
CA ASP A 280 -3.45 11.38 11.60
C ASP A 280 -2.53 12.14 12.56
N MET A 281 -1.28 12.33 12.17
CA MET A 281 -0.30 13.04 12.99
C MET A 281 -0.66 14.50 13.23
N GLN A 282 -1.35 15.18 12.31
CA GLN A 282 -1.77 16.58 12.47
C GLN A 282 -2.73 16.80 13.64
N GLN A 283 -3.45 15.78 14.08
CA GLN A 283 -4.33 15.85 15.25
C GLN A 283 -3.51 16.14 16.53
N THR A 284 -2.30 15.64 16.62
CA THR A 284 -1.40 15.83 17.77
C THR A 284 -0.31 16.87 17.49
N TYR A 285 0.15 16.97 16.25
CA TYR A 285 1.25 17.83 15.82
C TYR A 285 0.79 18.80 14.72
N PRO A 286 0.05 19.86 15.06
CA PRO A 286 -0.58 20.76 14.10
C PRO A 286 0.42 21.57 13.25
N GLN A 287 1.72 21.53 13.55
CA GLN A 287 2.77 22.13 12.73
C GLN A 287 3.16 21.28 11.51
N LEU A 288 2.76 20.01 11.45
CA LEU A 288 3.01 19.16 10.27
C LEU A 288 2.17 19.62 9.09
N ARG A 289 2.73 19.50 7.92
CA ARG A 289 2.07 19.84 6.63
C ARG A 289 2.29 18.72 5.64
N PHE A 290 1.36 18.61 4.72
CA PHE A 290 1.44 17.72 3.57
C PHE A 290 0.95 18.42 2.30
N ALA A 291 1.64 18.18 1.19
CA ALA A 291 1.19 18.61 -0.13
C ALA A 291 1.63 17.64 -1.21
N LEU A 292 0.83 17.55 -2.28
CA LEU A 292 1.31 17.00 -3.53
C LEU A 292 2.15 18.07 -4.23
N PRO A 293 3.34 17.73 -4.77
CA PRO A 293 4.10 18.61 -5.65
C PRO A 293 3.23 19.16 -6.80
N GLU A 294 3.64 20.27 -7.42
CA GLU A 294 2.90 20.86 -8.55
C GLU A 294 2.71 19.83 -9.69
N ALA A 295 3.74 19.04 -9.98
CA ALA A 295 3.70 17.98 -10.98
C ALA A 295 2.80 16.78 -10.62
N GLY A 296 2.23 16.73 -9.42
CA GLY A 296 1.40 15.63 -8.93
C GLY A 296 2.08 14.82 -7.83
N GLY A 297 1.43 13.74 -7.40
CA GLY A 297 1.93 12.79 -6.43
C GLY A 297 1.79 11.35 -6.91
N MET A 298 2.41 10.41 -6.20
CA MET A 298 2.19 9.00 -6.49
C MET A 298 0.85 8.56 -5.89
N LEU A 299 0.06 7.86 -6.68
CA LEU A 299 -1.18 7.23 -6.25
C LEU A 299 -0.96 5.72 -6.18
N TRP A 300 -1.31 5.13 -5.06
CA TRP A 300 -1.19 3.70 -4.83
C TRP A 300 -2.50 3.11 -4.29
N THR A 301 -2.64 1.81 -4.42
CA THR A 301 -3.80 1.07 -3.91
C THR A 301 -3.32 -0.24 -3.32
N ASP A 302 -3.73 -0.53 -2.09
CA ASP A 302 -3.63 -1.86 -1.53
C ASP A 302 -4.92 -2.62 -1.78
N ASN A 303 -4.81 -3.89 -2.07
CA ASN A 303 -5.92 -4.69 -2.58
C ASN A 303 -6.11 -5.97 -1.79
N MET A 304 -7.35 -6.29 -1.52
CA MET A 304 -7.77 -7.60 -1.03
C MET A 304 -7.69 -8.62 -2.15
N VAL A 305 -6.99 -9.74 -1.92
CA VAL A 305 -6.87 -10.88 -2.82
C VAL A 305 -7.14 -12.19 -2.10
N ILE A 306 -7.60 -13.18 -2.83
CA ILE A 306 -7.86 -14.54 -2.32
C ILE A 306 -6.77 -15.48 -2.83
N PRO A 307 -5.89 -16.02 -1.97
CA PRO A 307 -4.85 -16.96 -2.39
C PRO A 307 -5.43 -18.21 -3.07
N ALA A 308 -4.65 -18.77 -4.01
CA ALA A 308 -4.96 -20.08 -4.56
C ALA A 308 -4.98 -21.14 -3.44
N PHE A 309 -5.75 -22.20 -3.65
CA PHE A 309 -5.90 -23.33 -2.69
C PHE A 309 -6.46 -22.96 -1.31
N THR A 310 -7.03 -21.76 -1.11
CA THR A 310 -7.77 -21.49 0.13
C THR A 310 -9.03 -22.36 0.20
N PRO A 311 -9.34 -22.96 1.37
CA PRO A 311 -10.58 -23.71 1.58
C PRO A 311 -11.79 -22.84 1.94
N HIS A 312 -11.63 -21.50 2.09
CA HIS A 312 -12.71 -20.64 2.59
C HIS A 312 -12.98 -19.43 1.67
N LYS A 313 -13.00 -19.68 0.34
CA LYS A 313 -13.19 -18.61 -0.66
C LYS A 313 -14.51 -17.85 -0.45
N GLU A 314 -15.64 -18.57 -0.26
CA GLU A 314 -16.94 -17.92 -0.03
C GLU A 314 -16.94 -17.03 1.22
N ASN A 315 -16.29 -17.47 2.32
CA ASN A 315 -16.17 -16.64 3.53
C ASN A 315 -15.31 -15.40 3.31
N ALA A 316 -14.20 -15.52 2.56
CA ALA A 316 -13.35 -14.39 2.20
C ALA A 316 -14.11 -13.37 1.33
N GLU A 317 -14.84 -13.83 0.32
CA GLU A 317 -15.67 -12.97 -0.53
C GLU A 317 -16.78 -12.25 0.27
N ARG A 318 -17.35 -12.90 1.29
CA ARG A 318 -18.33 -12.28 2.20
C ARG A 318 -17.70 -11.17 3.04
N LEU A 319 -16.46 -11.36 3.52
CA LEU A 319 -15.72 -10.32 4.25
C LEU A 319 -15.37 -9.15 3.34
N MET A 320 -14.91 -9.41 2.10
CA MET A 320 -14.71 -8.37 1.10
C MET A 320 -16.00 -7.58 0.83
N ASN A 321 -17.12 -8.27 0.65
CA ASN A 321 -18.42 -7.64 0.40
C ASN A 321 -18.89 -6.77 1.59
N PHE A 322 -18.61 -7.18 2.82
CA PHE A 322 -18.91 -6.42 4.03
C PHE A 322 -18.14 -5.09 4.06
N TYR A 323 -16.85 -5.09 3.76
CA TYR A 323 -16.06 -3.86 3.75
C TYR A 323 -16.44 -2.89 2.64
N TYR A 324 -17.23 -3.33 1.64
CA TYR A 324 -17.85 -2.47 0.63
C TYR A 324 -19.25 -1.97 1.00
N GLU A 325 -19.71 -2.22 2.22
CA GLU A 325 -20.84 -1.51 2.80
C GLU A 325 -20.40 -0.11 3.24
N PRO A 326 -21.15 0.97 2.92
CA PRO A 326 -20.72 2.34 3.26
C PRO A 326 -20.41 2.56 4.74
N ALA A 327 -21.11 1.87 5.64
CA ALA A 327 -20.89 1.99 7.07
C ALA A 327 -19.54 1.36 7.51
N ALA A 328 -19.25 0.15 7.04
CA ALA A 328 -17.98 -0.52 7.34
C ALA A 328 -16.79 0.23 6.72
N ALA A 329 -16.94 0.67 5.46
CA ALA A 329 -15.92 1.46 4.78
C ALA A 329 -15.66 2.81 5.47
N ALA A 330 -16.70 3.51 5.92
CA ALA A 330 -16.56 4.75 6.65
C ALA A 330 -15.82 4.55 7.99
N GLN A 331 -16.18 3.49 8.74
CA GLN A 331 -15.53 3.17 10.00
C GLN A 331 -14.05 2.84 9.82
N LEU A 332 -13.73 2.01 8.83
CA LEU A 332 -12.34 1.70 8.49
C LEU A 332 -11.56 2.96 8.09
N SER A 333 -12.13 3.79 7.19
CA SER A 333 -11.46 5.01 6.72
C SER A 333 -11.36 6.09 7.80
N ALA A 334 -12.25 6.09 8.81
CA ALA A 334 -12.10 6.95 9.97
C ALA A 334 -10.87 6.58 10.83
N TYR A 335 -10.51 5.31 10.84
CA TYR A 335 -9.32 4.82 11.53
C TYR A 335 -8.05 5.03 10.70
N GLU A 336 -8.09 4.64 9.41
CA GLU A 336 -6.93 4.62 8.53
C GLU A 336 -6.54 5.98 7.95
N GLN A 337 -7.52 6.86 7.73
CA GLN A 337 -7.38 8.18 7.10
C GLN A 337 -6.76 8.16 5.69
N PHE A 338 -6.81 7.01 5.03
CA PHE A 338 -6.46 6.86 3.62
C PHE A 338 -7.68 6.99 2.71
N ILE A 339 -7.47 6.96 1.38
CA ILE A 339 -8.57 7.11 0.41
C ILE A 339 -9.55 5.96 0.57
N CYS A 340 -10.79 6.30 0.90
CA CYS A 340 -11.90 5.35 0.96
C CYS A 340 -12.34 4.95 -0.46
N PRO A 341 -12.27 3.67 -0.85
CA PRO A 341 -12.63 3.25 -2.19
C PRO A 341 -14.14 3.07 -2.42
N VAL A 342 -15.01 3.38 -1.43
CA VAL A 342 -16.43 2.98 -1.44
C VAL A 342 -17.36 4.18 -1.56
N LEU A 343 -18.17 4.19 -2.63
CA LEU A 343 -19.23 5.17 -2.83
C LEU A 343 -20.24 5.12 -1.69
N GLY A 344 -20.64 6.30 -1.21
CA GLY A 344 -21.59 6.46 -0.10
C GLY A 344 -20.94 6.49 1.28
N ALA A 345 -19.69 6.03 1.44
CA ALA A 345 -18.98 6.08 2.72
C ALA A 345 -18.79 7.52 3.24
N GLN A 346 -18.54 8.49 2.35
CA GLN A 346 -18.44 9.91 2.74
C GLN A 346 -19.73 10.44 3.38
N ALA A 347 -20.89 10.00 2.89
CA ALA A 347 -22.18 10.41 3.47
C ALA A 347 -22.36 9.87 4.90
N VAL A 348 -21.92 8.63 5.13
CA VAL A 348 -21.90 8.04 6.48
C VAL A 348 -20.86 8.74 7.36
N MET A 349 -19.69 9.04 6.82
CA MET A 349 -18.60 9.73 7.54
C MET A 349 -19.04 11.07 8.12
N ARG A 350 -19.98 11.80 7.48
CA ARG A 350 -20.54 13.04 8.04
C ARG A 350 -21.18 12.88 9.41
N SER A 351 -21.68 11.69 9.73
CA SER A 351 -22.26 11.37 11.04
C SER A 351 -21.25 10.73 12.01
N VAL A 352 -20.15 10.16 11.49
CA VAL A 352 -19.10 9.51 12.29
C VAL A 352 -18.04 10.54 12.68
N ASP A 353 -17.49 11.23 11.70
CA ASP A 353 -16.49 12.30 11.85
C ASP A 353 -16.68 13.35 10.74
N PRO A 354 -17.39 14.47 11.03
CA PRO A 354 -17.63 15.52 10.04
C PRO A 354 -16.37 16.16 9.48
N ALA A 355 -15.29 16.24 10.26
CA ALA A 355 -14.01 16.80 9.80
C ALA A 355 -13.36 15.89 8.76
N LEU A 356 -13.31 14.58 9.02
CA LEU A 356 -12.80 13.61 8.06
C LEU A 356 -13.68 13.48 6.80
N ALA A 357 -15.00 13.70 6.92
CA ALA A 357 -15.88 13.74 5.75
C ALA A 357 -15.49 14.85 4.75
N GLY A 358 -14.87 15.92 5.24
CA GLY A 358 -14.30 17.01 4.43
C GLY A 358 -12.82 16.82 4.06
N ALA A 359 -12.17 15.78 4.56
CA ALA A 359 -10.74 15.55 4.33
C ALA A 359 -10.48 15.12 2.89
N ARG A 360 -9.84 16.00 2.11
CA ARG A 360 -9.61 15.82 0.67
C ARG A 360 -8.70 14.64 0.32
N TYR A 361 -7.93 14.11 1.25
CA TYR A 361 -7.07 12.95 1.04
C TYR A 361 -7.73 11.62 1.50
N VAL A 362 -8.91 11.70 2.14
CA VAL A 362 -9.74 10.53 2.47
C VAL A 362 -10.87 10.37 1.46
N PHE A 363 -11.45 11.49 1.05
CA PHE A 363 -12.49 11.56 0.01
C PHE A 363 -12.05 12.58 -1.07
N PRO A 364 -11.06 12.20 -1.90
CA PRO A 364 -10.48 13.14 -2.86
C PRO A 364 -11.48 13.51 -3.94
N PRO A 365 -11.61 14.80 -4.27
CA PRO A 365 -12.35 15.22 -5.44
C PRO A 365 -11.62 14.82 -6.72
N ALA A 366 -12.34 14.75 -7.85
CA ALA A 366 -11.82 14.25 -9.11
C ALA A 366 -10.56 15.01 -9.59
N GLU A 367 -10.52 16.32 -9.38
CA GLU A 367 -9.34 17.14 -9.73
C GLU A 367 -8.09 16.80 -8.91
N LEU A 368 -8.25 16.29 -7.67
CA LEU A 368 -7.12 15.82 -6.88
C LEU A 368 -6.67 14.43 -7.35
N LEU A 369 -7.61 13.54 -7.63
CA LEU A 369 -7.31 12.21 -8.17
C LEU A 369 -6.60 12.29 -9.52
N ALA A 370 -6.97 13.26 -10.37
CA ALA A 370 -6.30 13.51 -11.65
C ALA A 370 -4.82 13.95 -11.52
N ARG A 371 -4.38 14.32 -10.31
CA ARG A 371 -2.98 14.63 -10.00
C ARG A 371 -2.21 13.43 -9.46
N GLY A 372 -2.86 12.29 -9.33
CA GLY A 372 -2.25 11.03 -8.91
C GLY A 372 -1.67 10.27 -10.10
N HIS A 373 -0.45 9.78 -9.94
CA HIS A 373 0.26 9.00 -10.95
C HIS A 373 0.63 7.63 -10.37
N TYR A 374 0.37 6.58 -11.15
CA TYR A 374 0.80 5.24 -10.78
C TYR A 374 2.23 5.01 -11.24
N PHE A 375 2.97 4.18 -10.49
CA PHE A 375 4.27 3.72 -10.93
C PHE A 375 4.10 2.60 -11.98
N LYS A 376 5.00 2.56 -12.97
CA LYS A 376 5.03 1.55 -14.03
C LYS A 376 5.08 0.15 -13.42
N LEU A 377 4.22 -0.74 -13.92
CA LEU A 377 4.32 -2.15 -13.59
C LEU A 377 5.61 -2.73 -14.16
N LEU A 378 6.42 -3.28 -13.27
CA LEU A 378 7.70 -3.89 -13.60
C LEU A 378 7.59 -5.41 -13.60
N SER A 379 8.29 -6.08 -14.51
CA SER A 379 8.49 -7.53 -14.38
C SER A 379 9.23 -7.84 -13.05
N PRO A 380 9.09 -9.04 -12.48
CA PRO A 380 9.76 -9.40 -11.22
C PRO A 380 11.28 -9.18 -11.25
N SER A 381 11.93 -9.52 -12.38
CA SER A 381 13.37 -9.32 -12.56
C SER A 381 13.76 -7.84 -12.60
N LEU A 382 12.98 -7.03 -13.31
CA LEU A 382 13.23 -5.58 -13.41
C LEU A 382 12.96 -4.88 -12.08
N ASN A 383 11.88 -5.27 -11.38
CA ASN A 383 11.56 -4.75 -10.04
C ASN A 383 12.70 -5.04 -9.07
N LYS A 384 13.23 -6.27 -9.03
CA LYS A 384 14.37 -6.63 -8.21
C LYS A 384 15.63 -5.81 -8.56
N SER A 385 15.90 -5.64 -9.86
CA SER A 385 17.04 -4.85 -10.34
C SER A 385 16.93 -3.38 -9.90
N TYR A 386 15.77 -2.75 -10.09
CA TYR A 386 15.55 -1.35 -9.74
C TYR A 386 15.58 -1.13 -8.23
N ASN A 387 14.95 -2.01 -7.44
CA ASN A 387 15.03 -1.94 -5.98
C ASN A 387 16.48 -2.08 -5.47
N SER A 388 17.28 -3.00 -6.02
CA SER A 388 18.69 -3.15 -5.66
C SER A 388 19.50 -1.89 -5.96
N ARG A 389 19.27 -1.26 -7.11
CA ARG A 389 19.97 -0.01 -7.51
C ARG A 389 19.53 1.17 -6.65
N TYR A 390 18.24 1.26 -6.35
CA TYR A 390 17.69 2.24 -5.41
C TYR A 390 18.32 2.10 -4.02
N ALA A 391 18.32 0.89 -3.47
CA ALA A 391 18.94 0.60 -2.17
C ALA A 391 20.42 1.00 -2.13
N THR A 392 21.19 0.69 -3.20
CA THR A 392 22.60 1.10 -3.32
C THR A 392 22.77 2.62 -3.31
N ALA A 393 21.93 3.36 -4.05
CA ALA A 393 22.00 4.82 -4.13
C ALA A 393 21.69 5.52 -2.79
N VAL A 394 20.82 4.93 -1.97
CA VAL A 394 20.45 5.50 -0.65
C VAL A 394 21.23 4.89 0.52
N GLY A 395 22.18 3.99 0.25
CA GLY A 395 23.10 3.45 1.27
C GLY A 395 22.55 2.30 2.10
N PHE A 396 21.65 1.48 1.52
CA PHE A 396 21.12 0.24 2.12
C PHE A 396 21.83 -1.01 1.60
#